data_ee3ab446efd7479632ffb34f7c2257ec
#
_entry.id   ee3ab446efd7479632ffb34f7c2257ec
#
_cell.length_a   1.000
_cell.length_b   1.000
_cell.length_c   1.000
_cell.angle_alpha   90.00
_cell.angle_beta   90.00
_cell.angle_gamma   90.00
#
_symmetry.space_group_name_H-M   'P 1'
#
loop_
_entity.id
_entity.type
_entity.pdbx_description
1 polymer ?
#
loop_
_entity_poly.entity_id
_entity_poly.type
_entity_poly.pdbx_seq_one_letter_code
_entity_poly.pdbx_strand_id
1 'polypeptide(L)'
;DKGLMLFTQPRSPFFYGKIRLNRKYVTKSFAPITDLDEAKAMLFDWQKELLSKSTISVSTVPSSDNFKSRSEYVEHVPIENDFQFLEVGRFDPNKKNIEERKINFVEIYGDYNQSEASNQSHRCLDCGNPYCEWKCPVHNYIPDWLKLVNEGNIWEAADLCHQTNSLPEMCGRVCPQDRLCEGACTLNDGFGAVSIGNIEKFITDKAIDMGWKPDLSNRIWTNKKVAIVGAGPAGIGCADILI
;
A
#
# COMPACT_ATOMS: atom_id res chain seq x y z
N ASP A 1 14.69 -10.08 1.97
CA ASP A 1 13.91 -9.92 0.73
C ASP A 1 13.62 -11.29 0.12
N LYS A 2 12.49 -11.89 0.47
CA LYS A 2 12.10 -13.24 0.01
C LYS A 2 10.68 -13.16 -0.58
N GLY A 3 10.56 -12.68 -1.83
CA GLY A 3 9.30 -12.74 -2.56
C GLY A 3 9.09 -14.14 -3.14
N LEU A 4 7.94 -14.76 -2.88
CA LEU A 4 7.53 -16.04 -3.44
C LEU A 4 6.34 -15.80 -4.37
N MET A 5 6.42 -16.28 -5.61
CA MET A 5 5.34 -16.13 -6.58
C MET A 5 5.09 -17.44 -7.29
N LEU A 6 3.84 -17.77 -7.49
CA LEU A 6 3.40 -18.84 -8.38
C LEU A 6 2.68 -18.19 -9.58
N PHE A 7 3.05 -18.56 -10.78
CA PHE A 7 2.47 -17.98 -12.00
C PHE A 7 2.47 -18.98 -13.14
N THR A 8 1.65 -18.73 -14.15
CA THR A 8 1.67 -19.45 -15.43
C THR A 8 2.24 -18.56 -16.51
N GLN A 9 2.90 -19.15 -17.50
CA GLN A 9 3.36 -18.41 -18.67
C GLN A 9 2.34 -18.51 -19.80
N PRO A 10 2.19 -17.49 -20.67
CA PRO A 10 1.37 -17.58 -21.86
C PRO A 10 1.79 -18.81 -22.71
N ARG A 11 0.82 -19.63 -23.10
CA ARG A 11 1.00 -20.88 -23.88
C ARG A 11 1.66 -22.05 -23.11
N SER A 12 1.82 -21.96 -21.79
CA SER A 12 2.26 -23.10 -20.97
C SER A 12 1.14 -23.55 -20.03
N PRO A 13 0.79 -24.85 -20.00
CA PRO A 13 -0.19 -25.37 -19.06
C PRO A 13 0.39 -25.55 -17.65
N PHE A 14 1.67 -25.28 -17.44
CA PHE A 14 2.37 -25.57 -16.19
C PHE A 14 2.56 -24.34 -15.33
N PHE A 15 2.72 -24.56 -14.01
CA PHE A 15 3.04 -23.54 -13.06
C PHE A 15 4.55 -23.32 -12.93
N TYR A 16 4.91 -22.09 -12.57
CA TYR A 16 6.28 -21.64 -12.31
C TYR A 16 6.33 -20.95 -10.97
N GLY A 17 7.30 -21.34 -10.15
CA GLY A 17 7.63 -20.64 -8.92
C GLY A 17 8.73 -19.60 -9.14
N LYS A 18 8.61 -18.45 -8.48
CA LYS A 18 9.63 -17.40 -8.47
C LYS A 18 9.89 -16.95 -7.04
N ILE A 19 11.13 -16.97 -6.62
CA ILE A 19 11.55 -16.56 -5.28
C ILE A 19 12.61 -15.48 -5.41
N ARG A 20 12.49 -14.43 -4.60
CA ARG A 20 13.50 -13.38 -4.48
C ARG A 20 14.44 -13.71 -3.33
N LEU A 21 15.72 -13.88 -3.62
CA LEU A 21 16.78 -14.13 -2.64
C LEU A 21 17.91 -13.12 -2.87
N ASN A 22 18.29 -12.39 -1.84
CA ASN A 22 19.40 -11.42 -1.88
C ASN A 22 19.31 -10.47 -3.09
N ARG A 23 18.13 -9.86 -3.31
CA ARG A 23 17.79 -8.97 -4.44
C ARG A 23 17.83 -9.61 -5.83
N LYS A 24 18.01 -10.94 -5.93
CA LYS A 24 17.94 -11.68 -7.20
C LYS A 24 16.74 -12.60 -7.20
N TYR A 25 16.14 -12.79 -8.36
CA TYR A 25 15.05 -13.75 -8.54
C TYR A 25 15.59 -15.10 -8.97
N VAL A 26 15.08 -16.16 -8.33
CA VAL A 26 15.27 -17.55 -8.75
C VAL A 26 13.91 -18.06 -9.22
N THR A 27 13.88 -18.68 -10.40
CA THR A 27 12.64 -19.21 -10.99
C THR A 27 12.79 -20.73 -11.18
N LYS A 28 11.72 -21.47 -10.87
CA LYS A 28 11.65 -22.92 -11.06
C LYS A 28 10.38 -23.30 -11.79
N SER A 29 10.46 -24.20 -12.77
CA SER A 29 9.30 -24.82 -13.41
C SER A 29 8.81 -26.00 -12.57
N PHE A 30 7.49 -26.13 -12.43
CA PHE A 30 6.82 -27.27 -11.80
C PHE A 30 6.18 -28.21 -12.83
N ALA A 31 6.70 -28.22 -14.06
CA ALA A 31 6.25 -29.20 -15.06
C ALA A 31 6.53 -30.64 -14.56
N PRO A 32 5.62 -31.61 -14.75
CA PRO A 32 4.39 -31.54 -15.55
C PRO A 32 3.11 -31.16 -14.77
N ILE A 33 3.18 -30.48 -13.64
CA ILE A 33 2.05 -30.19 -12.75
C ILE A 33 1.15 -29.14 -13.36
N THR A 34 -0.13 -29.45 -13.47
CA THR A 34 -1.19 -28.57 -13.96
C THR A 34 -2.26 -28.27 -12.90
N ASP A 35 -2.21 -28.98 -11.76
CA ASP A 35 -3.08 -28.73 -10.61
C ASP A 35 -2.52 -27.62 -9.72
N LEU A 36 -3.40 -26.68 -9.33
CA LEU A 36 -3.00 -25.51 -8.57
C LEU A 36 -2.57 -25.83 -7.13
N ASP A 37 -3.25 -26.75 -6.47
CA ASP A 37 -2.98 -27.05 -5.06
C ASP A 37 -1.71 -27.90 -4.92
N GLU A 38 -1.46 -28.79 -5.87
CA GLU A 38 -0.20 -29.52 -5.97
C GLU A 38 0.97 -28.55 -6.26
N ALA A 39 0.77 -27.59 -7.17
CA ALA A 39 1.77 -26.58 -7.47
C ALA A 39 2.10 -25.68 -6.28
N LYS A 40 1.10 -25.31 -5.48
CA LYS A 40 1.30 -24.56 -4.22
C LYS A 40 2.11 -25.37 -3.22
N ALA A 41 1.77 -26.64 -3.01
CA ALA A 41 2.52 -27.51 -2.09
C ALA A 41 3.99 -27.60 -2.48
N MET A 42 4.29 -27.82 -3.75
CA MET A 42 5.66 -27.86 -4.27
C MET A 42 6.39 -26.52 -4.15
N LEU A 43 5.71 -25.41 -4.30
CA LEU A 43 6.29 -24.10 -4.12
C LEU A 43 6.75 -23.89 -2.68
N PHE A 44 5.92 -24.27 -1.68
CA PHE A 44 6.27 -24.20 -0.28
C PHE A 44 7.41 -25.14 0.10
N ASP A 45 7.43 -26.35 -0.43
CA ASP A 45 8.52 -27.29 -0.17
C ASP A 45 9.85 -26.80 -0.76
N TRP A 46 9.81 -26.24 -1.96
CA TRP A 46 10.97 -25.61 -2.56
C TRP A 46 11.46 -24.38 -1.78
N GLN A 47 10.54 -23.58 -1.24
CA GLN A 47 10.90 -22.47 -0.35
C GLN A 47 11.62 -22.97 0.91
N LYS A 48 11.09 -24.01 1.58
CA LYS A 48 11.75 -24.62 2.76
C LYS A 48 13.13 -25.14 2.41
N GLU A 49 13.30 -25.80 1.27
CA GLU A 49 14.61 -26.29 0.81
C GLU A 49 15.61 -25.18 0.60
N LEU A 50 15.21 -24.06 0.00
CA LEU A 50 16.07 -22.90 -0.21
C LEU A 50 16.43 -22.20 1.11
N LEU A 51 15.50 -22.14 2.05
CA LEU A 51 15.73 -21.57 3.38
C LEU A 51 16.69 -22.41 4.23
N SER A 52 16.61 -23.74 4.13
CA SER A 52 17.52 -24.65 4.85
C SER A 52 18.96 -24.59 4.33
N LYS A 53 19.13 -24.21 3.06
CA LYS A 53 20.46 -24.04 2.41
C LYS A 53 21.06 -22.66 2.64
N SER A 54 20.27 -21.67 3.09
CA SER A 54 20.76 -20.36 3.50
C SER A 54 20.99 -20.38 5.01
N THR A 55 22.24 -20.38 5.44
CA THR A 55 22.66 -20.24 6.85
C THR A 55 22.28 -18.84 7.38
N ILE A 56 21.00 -18.64 7.67
CA ILE A 56 20.52 -17.48 8.41
C ILE A 56 19.85 -18.03 9.67
N SER A 57 20.41 -17.71 10.82
CA SER A 57 19.85 -18.02 12.13
C SER A 57 18.45 -17.40 12.24
N VAL A 58 17.44 -18.25 12.28
CA VAL A 58 16.07 -17.86 12.60
C VAL A 58 16.04 -17.58 14.10
N SER A 59 15.91 -16.32 14.50
CA SER A 59 15.49 -15.99 15.86
C SER A 59 14.07 -16.51 16.06
N THR A 60 13.88 -17.31 17.10
CA THR A 60 12.63 -17.96 17.50
C THR A 60 11.49 -16.96 17.59
N VAL A 61 10.40 -17.27 16.90
CA VAL A 61 9.09 -16.59 17.04
C VAL A 61 8.60 -16.85 18.48
N PRO A 62 8.22 -15.82 19.24
CA PRO A 62 7.61 -16.01 20.55
C PRO A 62 6.21 -16.65 20.39
N SER A 63 5.90 -17.61 21.28
CA SER A 63 4.61 -18.28 21.35
C SER A 63 3.46 -17.30 21.61
N SER A 64 2.27 -17.68 21.14
CA SER A 64 1.02 -16.90 21.08
C SER A 64 0.43 -16.39 22.40
N ASP A 65 1.11 -16.51 23.53
CA ASP A 65 0.51 -16.29 24.85
C ASP A 65 0.83 -14.93 25.50
N ASN A 66 1.44 -14.00 24.78
CA ASN A 66 1.71 -12.64 25.25
C ASN A 66 1.12 -11.58 24.33
N PHE A 67 -0.22 -11.47 24.31
CA PHE A 67 -0.89 -10.30 23.75
C PHE A 67 -0.62 -9.11 24.69
N LYS A 68 0.38 -8.33 24.39
CA LYS A 68 0.65 -7.04 25.06
C LYS A 68 -0.40 -6.03 24.67
N SER A 69 -0.81 -5.23 25.65
CA SER A 69 -1.84 -4.20 25.47
C SER A 69 -1.43 -3.17 24.42
N ARG A 70 -2.43 -2.56 23.77
CA ARG A 70 -2.38 -1.61 22.65
C ARG A 70 -1.39 -0.44 22.81
N SER A 71 -0.85 -0.20 23.98
CA SER A 71 0.05 0.92 24.33
C SER A 71 1.56 0.62 24.25
N GLU A 72 1.96 -0.63 23.98
CA GLU A 72 3.37 -1.05 24.03
C GLU A 72 4.03 -1.30 22.66
N TYR A 73 3.33 -1.05 21.54
CA TYR A 73 3.91 -1.16 20.20
C TYR A 73 4.48 0.18 19.74
N VAL A 74 5.56 0.62 20.34
CA VAL A 74 6.37 1.75 19.87
C VAL A 74 7.81 1.30 19.71
N GLU A 75 8.03 0.34 18.83
CA GLU A 75 9.30 0.17 18.15
C GLU A 75 8.99 -0.43 16.77
N HIS A 76 9.25 0.35 15.72
CA HIS A 76 9.19 -0.10 14.35
C HIS A 76 10.27 -1.15 14.12
N VAL A 77 9.93 -2.42 14.31
CA VAL A 77 10.67 -3.50 13.68
C VAL A 77 10.03 -3.67 12.29
N PRO A 78 10.75 -3.39 11.20
CA PRO A 78 10.26 -3.73 9.87
C PRO A 78 9.99 -5.23 9.85
N ILE A 79 8.73 -5.63 9.69
CA ILE A 79 8.39 -7.03 9.51
C ILE A 79 8.92 -7.38 8.11
N GLU A 80 10.07 -8.06 8.04
CA GLU A 80 10.64 -8.57 6.79
C GLU A 80 9.82 -9.77 6.27
N ASN A 81 8.55 -9.53 5.91
CA ASN A 81 7.68 -10.56 5.39
C ASN A 81 6.93 -10.04 4.16
N ASP A 82 7.39 -10.43 2.98
CA ASP A 82 6.77 -10.11 1.70
C ASP A 82 5.34 -10.71 1.54
N PHE A 83 4.87 -11.46 2.52
CA PHE A 83 3.56 -12.14 2.53
C PHE A 83 2.68 -11.74 3.71
N GLN A 84 2.90 -10.55 4.26
CA GLN A 84 2.10 -10.07 5.39
C GLN A 84 0.59 -10.09 5.10
N PHE A 85 0.17 -9.98 3.85
CA PHE A 85 -1.24 -10.09 3.46
C PHE A 85 -1.88 -11.46 3.79
N LEU A 86 -1.08 -12.52 4.00
CA LEU A 86 -1.56 -13.82 4.47
C LEU A 86 -1.81 -13.85 5.97
N GLU A 87 -1.07 -13.05 6.72
CA GLU A 87 -1.12 -13.00 8.18
C GLU A 87 -2.03 -11.87 8.68
N VAL A 88 -2.01 -10.73 7.97
CA VAL A 88 -2.79 -9.55 8.30
C VAL A 88 -3.87 -9.34 7.25
N GLY A 89 -5.12 -9.59 7.61
CA GLY A 89 -6.27 -9.30 6.77
C GLY A 89 -6.44 -7.79 6.53
N ARG A 90 -7.17 -7.44 5.47
CA ARG A 90 -7.61 -6.05 5.28
C ARG A 90 -8.50 -5.63 6.46
N PHE A 91 -8.25 -4.48 7.01
CA PHE A 91 -9.22 -3.77 7.85
C PHE A 91 -9.24 -2.28 7.48
N ASP A 92 -10.40 -1.69 7.65
CA ASP A 92 -10.63 -0.26 7.42
C ASP A 92 -10.88 0.41 8.78
N PRO A 93 -10.58 1.72 8.94
CA PRO A 93 -10.90 2.45 10.16
C PRO A 93 -12.40 2.37 10.47
N ASN A 94 -12.73 2.28 11.74
CA ASN A 94 -14.12 2.19 12.17
C ASN A 94 -14.90 3.43 11.78
N LYS A 95 -16.12 3.24 11.28
CA LYS A 95 -17.05 4.35 11.04
C LYS A 95 -17.55 4.89 12.37
N LYS A 96 -17.60 6.21 12.48
CA LYS A 96 -18.22 6.87 13.64
C LYS A 96 -19.70 6.52 13.75
N ASN A 97 -20.23 6.54 14.96
CA ASN A 97 -21.63 6.23 15.21
C ASN A 97 -22.57 7.15 14.41
N ILE A 98 -23.67 6.58 13.90
CA ILE A 98 -24.65 7.32 13.08
C ILE A 98 -25.21 8.52 13.85
N GLU A 99 -25.50 8.38 15.14
CA GLU A 99 -26.05 9.49 15.96
C GLU A 99 -25.07 10.64 16.11
N GLU A 100 -23.78 10.34 16.30
CA GLU A 100 -22.73 11.35 16.34
C GLU A 100 -22.62 12.08 15.01
N ARG A 101 -22.65 11.36 13.90
CA ARG A 101 -22.55 11.93 12.54
C ARG A 101 -23.73 12.84 12.18
N LYS A 102 -24.95 12.50 12.62
CA LYS A 102 -26.17 13.32 12.40
C LYS A 102 -26.10 14.67 13.11
N ILE A 103 -25.49 14.70 14.30
CA ILE A 103 -25.49 15.91 15.14
C ILE A 103 -24.32 16.83 14.78
N ASN A 104 -23.13 16.29 14.58
CA ASN A 104 -21.90 17.07 14.54
C ASN A 104 -21.34 17.29 13.14
N PHE A 105 -21.90 16.68 12.10
CA PHE A 105 -21.37 16.71 10.71
C PHE A 105 -19.87 16.41 10.64
N VAL A 106 -19.41 15.49 11.49
CA VAL A 106 -18.01 15.08 11.54
C VAL A 106 -17.70 14.05 10.46
N GLU A 107 -16.43 13.85 10.18
CA GLU A 107 -15.96 12.85 9.25
C GLU A 107 -16.48 11.45 9.60
N ILE A 108 -16.85 10.67 8.57
CA ILE A 108 -17.53 9.37 8.74
C ILE A 108 -16.55 8.31 9.27
N TYR A 109 -15.36 8.29 8.70
CA TYR A 109 -14.34 7.29 9.04
C TYR A 109 -13.43 7.82 10.14
N GLY A 110 -12.97 6.91 11.00
CA GLY A 110 -11.86 7.16 11.90
C GLY A 110 -10.53 7.20 11.16
N ASP A 111 -9.47 7.37 11.93
CA ASP A 111 -8.11 7.41 11.41
C ASP A 111 -7.36 6.13 11.77
N TYR A 112 -6.40 5.75 10.95
CA TYR A 112 -5.39 4.79 11.33
C TYR A 112 -4.41 5.44 12.34
N ASN A 113 -3.95 4.66 13.29
CA ASN A 113 -2.72 5.00 13.98
C ASN A 113 -1.51 4.58 13.11
N GLN A 114 -0.31 4.99 13.52
CA GLN A 114 0.91 4.72 12.75
C GLN A 114 1.16 3.23 12.50
N SER A 115 0.95 2.40 13.51
CA SER A 115 1.13 0.94 13.38
C SER A 115 0.08 0.30 12.46
N GLU A 116 -1.16 0.75 12.55
CA GLU A 116 -2.24 0.27 11.68
C GLU A 116 -1.98 0.64 10.22
N ALA A 117 -1.56 1.89 9.95
CA ALA A 117 -1.22 2.35 8.61
C ALA A 117 -0.02 1.56 8.05
N SER A 118 1.04 1.36 8.84
CA SER A 118 2.20 0.56 8.45
C SER A 118 1.82 -0.88 8.12
N ASN A 119 1.02 -1.53 8.98
CA ASN A 119 0.57 -2.91 8.77
C ASN A 119 -0.29 -3.05 7.52
N GLN A 120 -1.20 -2.11 7.26
CA GLN A 120 -2.03 -2.15 6.06
C GLN A 120 -1.22 -1.81 4.79
N SER A 121 -0.26 -0.91 4.87
CA SER A 121 0.65 -0.59 3.76
C SER A 121 1.54 -1.77 3.40
N HIS A 122 2.04 -2.51 4.39
CA HIS A 122 2.91 -3.68 4.19
C HIS A 122 2.21 -4.85 3.48
N ARG A 123 0.89 -4.84 3.39
CA ARG A 123 0.15 -5.81 2.57
C ARG A 123 0.42 -5.65 1.08
N CYS A 124 0.99 -4.52 0.64
CA CYS A 124 1.31 -4.27 -0.75
C CYS A 124 2.37 -5.25 -1.28
N LEU A 125 2.11 -5.84 -2.45
CA LEU A 125 3.01 -6.79 -3.10
C LEU A 125 4.14 -6.14 -3.88
N ASP A 126 4.19 -4.81 -3.97
CA ASP A 126 5.14 -4.07 -4.82
C ASP A 126 5.16 -4.65 -6.25
N CYS A 127 3.98 -4.69 -6.89
CA CYS A 127 3.79 -5.32 -8.18
C CYS A 127 4.63 -4.63 -9.26
N GLY A 128 5.39 -5.38 -10.06
CA GLY A 128 6.11 -4.84 -11.21
C GLY A 128 5.21 -4.24 -12.30
N ASN A 129 3.92 -4.63 -12.30
CA ASN A 129 2.84 -4.02 -13.09
C ASN A 129 1.78 -3.53 -12.11
N PRO A 130 1.86 -2.29 -11.61
CA PRO A 130 0.97 -1.78 -10.58
C PRO A 130 -0.39 -1.38 -11.17
N TYR A 131 -1.31 -2.35 -11.30
CA TYR A 131 -2.66 -2.10 -11.84
C TYR A 131 -3.41 -1.01 -11.05
N CYS A 132 -3.15 -0.88 -9.76
CA CYS A 132 -3.70 0.18 -8.93
C CYS A 132 -3.28 1.57 -9.42
N GLU A 133 -2.02 1.76 -9.78
CA GLU A 133 -1.49 2.99 -10.37
C GLU A 133 -2.08 3.24 -11.76
N TRP A 134 -2.11 2.22 -12.62
CA TRP A 134 -2.67 2.37 -13.97
C TRP A 134 -4.16 2.68 -13.97
N LYS A 135 -4.89 2.19 -12.98
CA LYS A 135 -6.32 2.44 -12.84
C LYS A 135 -6.64 3.77 -12.15
N CYS A 136 -5.66 4.37 -11.50
CA CYS A 136 -5.77 5.69 -10.91
C CYS A 136 -5.82 6.76 -12.02
N PRO A 137 -6.85 7.64 -12.07
CA PRO A 137 -6.95 8.66 -13.12
C PRO A 137 -5.78 9.65 -13.17
N VAL A 138 -5.07 9.83 -12.05
CA VAL A 138 -3.89 10.69 -11.94
C VAL A 138 -2.57 9.91 -11.90
N HIS A 139 -2.62 8.59 -12.11
CA HIS A 139 -1.44 7.70 -12.09
C HIS A 139 -0.55 7.92 -10.87
N ASN A 140 -1.15 7.96 -9.69
CA ASN A 140 -0.41 8.20 -8.46
C ASN A 140 0.49 7.01 -8.12
N TYR A 141 1.70 7.27 -7.62
CA TYR A 141 2.76 6.29 -7.31
C TYR A 141 2.41 5.43 -6.08
N ILE A 142 1.32 4.66 -6.21
CA ILE A 142 0.67 3.97 -5.08
C ILE A 142 1.62 2.96 -4.40
N PRO A 143 2.32 2.05 -5.08
CA PRO A 143 3.22 1.11 -4.42
C PRO A 143 4.36 1.81 -3.67
N ASP A 144 4.90 2.88 -4.26
CA ASP A 144 6.05 3.58 -3.70
C ASP A 144 5.71 4.29 -2.39
N TRP A 145 4.62 5.07 -2.35
CA TRP A 145 4.25 5.71 -1.10
C TRP A 145 3.67 4.73 -0.06
N LEU A 146 3.08 3.59 -0.45
CA LEU A 146 2.74 2.51 0.49
C LEU A 146 4.00 1.98 1.18
N LYS A 147 5.08 1.79 0.43
CA LYS A 147 6.37 1.39 0.98
C LYS A 147 6.92 2.42 1.95
N LEU A 148 6.89 3.71 1.58
CA LEU A 148 7.34 4.79 2.46
C LEU A 148 6.54 4.85 3.78
N VAL A 149 5.23 4.62 3.74
CA VAL A 149 4.39 4.53 4.96
C VAL A 149 4.80 3.34 5.82
N ASN A 150 5.06 2.19 5.21
CA ASN A 150 5.52 1.01 5.95
C ASN A 150 6.87 1.28 6.65
N GLU A 151 7.75 2.01 6.00
CA GLU A 151 9.05 2.42 6.53
C GLU A 151 8.97 3.59 7.54
N GLY A 152 7.80 4.22 7.72
CA GLY A 152 7.58 5.36 8.60
C GLY A 152 7.96 6.72 7.99
N ASN A 153 8.30 6.76 6.70
CA ASN A 153 8.73 7.96 5.97
C ASN A 153 7.51 8.75 5.45
N ILE A 154 6.73 9.29 6.39
CA ILE A 154 5.44 9.97 6.06
C ILE A 154 5.66 11.26 5.27
N TRP A 155 6.74 11.97 5.52
CA TRP A 155 7.06 13.22 4.82
C TRP A 155 7.30 12.98 3.33
N GLU A 156 8.15 12.02 3.01
CA GLU A 156 8.45 11.61 1.64
C GLU A 156 7.23 10.97 0.95
N ALA A 157 6.42 10.24 1.71
CA ALA A 157 5.16 9.69 1.20
C ALA A 157 4.19 10.81 0.79
N ALA A 158 4.09 11.90 1.56
CA ALA A 158 3.28 13.06 1.22
C ALA A 158 3.80 13.78 -0.02
N ASP A 159 5.12 14.00 -0.11
CA ASP A 159 5.74 14.59 -1.30
C ASP A 159 5.40 13.77 -2.56
N LEU A 160 5.49 12.45 -2.46
CA LEU A 160 5.22 11.55 -3.58
C LEU A 160 3.73 11.52 -3.96
N CYS A 161 2.82 11.52 -2.97
CA CYS A 161 1.38 11.61 -3.22
C CYS A 161 1.01 12.88 -3.99
N HIS A 162 1.66 14.00 -3.69
CA HIS A 162 1.36 15.29 -4.30
C HIS A 162 2.05 15.51 -5.67
N GLN A 163 2.94 14.64 -6.10
CA GLN A 163 3.60 14.80 -7.41
C GLN A 163 2.63 14.69 -8.59
N THR A 164 1.64 13.82 -8.50
CA THR A 164 0.67 13.61 -9.58
C THR A 164 -0.75 14.00 -9.19
N ASN A 165 -1.01 14.24 -7.92
CA ASN A 165 -2.34 14.51 -7.38
C ASN A 165 -2.34 15.80 -6.57
N SER A 166 -3.07 16.80 -7.04
CA SER A 166 -3.20 18.09 -6.34
C SER A 166 -3.98 18.01 -5.03
N LEU A 167 -4.82 16.98 -4.84
CA LEU A 167 -5.75 16.87 -3.71
C LEU A 167 -5.83 15.42 -3.17
N PRO A 168 -4.70 14.82 -2.75
CA PRO A 168 -4.73 13.44 -2.27
C PRO A 168 -5.57 13.28 -0.99
N GLU A 169 -5.67 14.32 -0.14
CA GLU A 169 -6.54 14.34 1.02
C GLU A 169 -8.03 14.19 0.68
N MET A 170 -8.44 14.70 -0.47
CA MET A 170 -9.80 14.53 -0.98
C MET A 170 -9.98 13.18 -1.65
N CYS A 171 -8.99 12.73 -2.43
CA CYS A 171 -9.03 11.44 -3.11
C CYS A 171 -9.13 10.28 -2.13
N GLY A 172 -8.39 10.29 -1.03
CA GLY A 172 -8.48 9.30 0.03
C GLY A 172 -9.88 9.19 0.67
N ARG A 173 -10.71 10.25 0.57
CA ARG A 173 -12.05 10.31 1.16
C ARG A 173 -13.19 10.06 0.19
N VAL A 174 -13.08 10.51 -1.07
CA VAL A 174 -14.25 10.57 -1.98
C VAL A 174 -14.09 9.76 -3.27
N CYS A 175 -12.90 9.30 -3.63
CA CYS A 175 -12.73 8.45 -4.79
C CYS A 175 -13.51 7.14 -4.63
N PRO A 176 -14.12 6.59 -5.69
CA PRO A 176 -14.68 5.25 -5.69
C PRO A 176 -13.56 4.21 -5.83
N GLN A 177 -12.76 4.02 -4.75
CA GLN A 177 -11.56 3.17 -4.77
C GLN A 177 -11.87 1.73 -5.16
N ASP A 178 -13.06 1.23 -4.82
CA ASP A 178 -13.58 -0.09 -5.20
C ASP A 178 -13.67 -0.30 -6.72
N ARG A 179 -13.78 0.77 -7.50
CA ARG A 179 -13.82 0.77 -8.98
C ARG A 179 -12.51 1.23 -9.61
N LEU A 180 -11.62 1.81 -8.84
CA LEU A 180 -10.34 2.37 -9.29
C LEU A 180 -9.17 1.55 -8.72
N CYS A 181 -8.32 2.19 -7.91
CA CYS A 181 -7.07 1.61 -7.42
C CYS A 181 -7.28 0.33 -6.59
N GLU A 182 -8.20 0.32 -5.64
CA GLU A 182 -8.45 -0.87 -4.82
C GLU A 182 -9.13 -1.98 -5.62
N GLY A 183 -10.09 -1.64 -6.50
CA GLY A 183 -10.71 -2.62 -7.39
C GLY A 183 -9.74 -3.27 -8.38
N ALA A 184 -8.65 -2.58 -8.72
CA ALA A 184 -7.58 -3.10 -9.58
C ALA A 184 -6.40 -3.72 -8.81
N CYS A 185 -6.44 -3.70 -7.48
CA CYS A 185 -5.38 -4.29 -6.67
C CYS A 185 -5.29 -5.80 -6.89
N THR A 186 -4.09 -6.32 -7.08
CA THR A 186 -3.83 -7.76 -7.26
C THR A 186 -4.38 -8.61 -6.11
N LEU A 187 -4.42 -8.06 -4.89
CA LEU A 187 -4.96 -8.74 -3.72
C LEU A 187 -6.49 -8.70 -3.62
N ASN A 188 -7.17 -7.92 -4.48
CA ASN A 188 -8.62 -7.75 -4.38
C ASN A 188 -9.37 -9.09 -4.47
N ASP A 189 -8.90 -9.99 -5.32
CA ASP A 189 -9.48 -11.31 -5.49
C ASP A 189 -8.88 -12.29 -4.45
N GLY A 190 -9.64 -12.61 -3.42
CA GLY A 190 -9.32 -13.63 -2.44
C GLY A 190 -8.71 -13.15 -1.12
N PHE A 191 -7.97 -12.04 -1.10
CA PHE A 191 -7.28 -11.53 0.10
C PHE A 191 -7.78 -10.18 0.58
N GLY A 192 -8.61 -9.51 -0.21
CA GLY A 192 -9.01 -8.12 -0.02
C GLY A 192 -7.89 -7.15 -0.43
N ALA A 193 -8.26 -6.14 -1.20
CA ALA A 193 -7.35 -5.10 -1.66
C ALA A 193 -6.58 -4.45 -0.49
N VAL A 194 -5.42 -3.87 -0.77
CA VAL A 194 -4.80 -2.91 0.15
C VAL A 194 -5.76 -1.74 0.35
N SER A 195 -5.91 -1.23 1.56
CA SER A 195 -6.79 -0.09 1.88
C SER A 195 -6.17 1.25 1.44
N ILE A 196 -6.00 1.37 0.12
CA ILE A 196 -5.23 2.45 -0.53
C ILE A 196 -5.79 3.82 -0.16
N GLY A 197 -7.12 4.01 -0.27
CA GLY A 197 -7.74 5.29 0.04
C GLY A 197 -7.57 5.71 1.51
N ASN A 198 -7.72 4.79 2.46
CA ASN A 198 -7.53 5.09 3.88
C ASN A 198 -6.05 5.42 4.21
N ILE A 199 -5.11 4.80 3.52
CA ILE A 199 -3.69 5.09 3.70
C ILE A 199 -3.34 6.44 3.06
N GLU A 200 -3.87 6.76 1.88
CA GLU A 200 -3.70 8.07 1.25
C GLU A 200 -4.23 9.19 2.17
N LYS A 201 -5.42 9.00 2.76
CA LYS A 201 -5.96 9.89 3.79
C LYS A 201 -5.00 10.03 4.98
N PHE A 202 -4.50 8.91 5.51
CA PHE A 202 -3.58 8.91 6.65
C PHE A 202 -2.29 9.68 6.34
N ILE A 203 -1.68 9.48 5.17
CA ILE A 203 -0.46 10.18 4.76
C ILE A 203 -0.68 11.68 4.80
N THR A 204 -1.73 12.15 4.15
CA THR A 204 -1.99 13.58 3.98
C THR A 204 -2.35 14.25 5.30
N ASP A 205 -3.26 13.66 6.08
CA ASP A 205 -3.66 14.20 7.38
C ASP A 205 -2.45 14.26 8.33
N LYS A 206 -1.68 13.17 8.39
CA LYS A 206 -0.51 13.09 9.27
C LYS A 206 0.59 14.06 8.86
N ALA A 207 0.87 14.19 7.58
CA ALA A 207 1.87 15.11 7.07
C ALA A 207 1.49 16.59 7.35
N ILE A 208 0.22 16.95 7.11
CA ILE A 208 -0.29 18.29 7.41
C ILE A 208 -0.18 18.60 8.92
N ASP A 209 -0.57 17.66 9.78
CA ASP A 209 -0.45 17.80 11.24
C ASP A 209 1.01 17.97 11.69
N MET A 210 1.95 17.33 10.99
CA MET A 210 3.39 17.49 11.22
C MET A 210 3.97 18.80 10.64
N GLY A 211 3.13 19.60 9.96
CA GLY A 211 3.53 20.87 9.36
C GLY A 211 4.11 20.79 7.96
N TRP A 212 3.89 19.66 7.26
CA TRP A 212 4.29 19.49 5.87
C TRP A 212 3.63 20.57 5.00
N LYS A 213 4.40 21.07 4.03
CA LYS A 213 3.94 22.01 3.00
C LYS A 213 4.67 21.71 1.69
N PRO A 214 4.02 21.90 0.53
CA PRO A 214 4.69 21.73 -0.74
C PRO A 214 5.87 22.71 -0.87
N ASP A 215 6.97 22.23 -1.44
CA ASP A 215 8.14 23.07 -1.72
C ASP A 215 7.88 23.93 -2.96
N LEU A 216 7.83 25.24 -2.74
CA LEU A 216 7.58 26.24 -3.77
C LEU A 216 8.86 26.98 -4.21
N SER A 217 10.02 26.56 -3.69
CA SER A 217 11.29 27.30 -3.89
C SER A 217 11.77 27.32 -5.35
N ASN A 218 11.41 26.32 -6.15
CA ASN A 218 11.83 26.18 -7.55
C ASN A 218 10.93 26.89 -8.57
N ARG A 219 9.95 27.68 -8.11
CA ARG A 219 8.97 28.32 -9.00
C ARG A 219 9.56 29.52 -9.75
N ILE A 220 9.27 29.56 -11.04
CA ILE A 220 9.66 30.67 -11.92
C ILE A 220 8.43 31.52 -12.21
N TRP A 221 8.43 32.75 -11.68
CA TRP A 221 7.34 33.69 -11.93
C TRP A 221 7.32 34.15 -13.37
N THR A 222 6.21 33.85 -14.07
CA THR A 222 6.03 34.23 -15.48
C THR A 222 5.43 35.61 -15.68
N ASN A 223 4.99 36.29 -14.59
CA ASN A 223 4.25 37.55 -14.59
C ASN A 223 2.88 37.46 -15.31
N LYS A 224 2.41 36.27 -15.66
CA LYS A 224 1.08 36.04 -16.20
C LYS A 224 0.06 36.02 -15.08
N LYS A 225 -1.15 36.52 -15.35
CA LYS A 225 -2.26 36.53 -14.40
C LYS A 225 -3.33 35.60 -14.92
N VAL A 226 -3.79 34.66 -14.09
CA VAL A 226 -4.89 33.73 -14.38
C VAL A 226 -5.98 33.97 -13.35
N ALA A 227 -7.22 34.12 -13.78
CA ALA A 227 -8.38 34.18 -12.91
C ALA A 227 -9.10 32.82 -12.93
N ILE A 228 -9.35 32.25 -11.76
CA ILE A 228 -10.09 31.00 -11.58
C ILE A 228 -11.40 31.33 -10.89
N VAL A 229 -12.51 30.97 -11.50
CA VAL A 229 -13.85 31.19 -10.95
C VAL A 229 -14.38 29.87 -10.38
N GLY A 230 -14.41 29.79 -9.06
CA GLY A 230 -14.82 28.61 -8.30
C GLY A 230 -13.68 28.01 -7.48
N ALA A 231 -13.96 27.67 -6.22
CA ALA A 231 -13.01 27.07 -5.27
C ALA A 231 -13.36 25.59 -4.97
N GLY A 232 -14.00 24.90 -5.89
CA GLY A 232 -14.21 23.47 -5.83
C GLY A 232 -12.94 22.70 -6.22
N PRO A 233 -12.92 21.35 -6.15
CA PRO A 233 -11.74 20.54 -6.44
C PRO A 233 -11.08 20.87 -7.78
N ALA A 234 -11.88 21.09 -8.82
CA ALA A 234 -11.37 21.47 -10.15
C ALA A 234 -10.64 22.82 -10.16
N GLY A 235 -11.21 23.84 -9.47
CA GLY A 235 -10.58 25.16 -9.38
C GLY A 235 -9.31 25.13 -8.55
N ILE A 236 -9.32 24.42 -7.43
CA ILE A 236 -8.15 24.27 -6.55
C ILE A 236 -7.05 23.49 -7.26
N GLY A 237 -7.38 22.34 -7.92
CA GLY A 237 -6.40 21.58 -8.68
C GLY A 237 -5.81 22.37 -9.86
N CYS A 238 -6.64 23.18 -10.54
CA CYS A 238 -6.14 24.09 -11.57
C CYS A 238 -5.16 25.14 -11.00
N ALA A 239 -5.47 25.68 -9.82
CA ALA A 239 -4.59 26.63 -9.14
C ALA A 239 -3.24 26.01 -8.76
N ASP A 240 -3.28 24.80 -8.20
CA ASP A 240 -2.09 24.04 -7.82
C ASP A 240 -1.15 23.80 -8.99
N ILE A 241 -1.68 23.34 -10.13
CA ILE A 241 -0.87 23.08 -11.33
C ILE A 241 -0.33 24.36 -11.99
N LEU A 242 -0.99 25.51 -11.80
CA LEU A 242 -0.57 26.79 -12.39
C LEU A 242 0.46 27.54 -11.55
N ILE A 243 0.58 27.20 -10.32
CA ILE A 243 1.55 27.80 -9.39
C ILE A 243 2.91 27.11 -9.52
#